data_ce2492487302acf18566667cf71fead9
#
_entry.id   ce2492487302acf18566667cf71fead9
#
_cell.length_a   1.000
_cell.length_b   1.000
_cell.length_c   1.000
_cell.angle_alpha   90.00
_cell.angle_beta   90.00
_cell.angle_gamma   90.00
#
_symmetry.space_group_name_H-M   'P 1'
#
loop_
_entity.id
_entity.type
_entity.pdbx_description
1 polymer ?
#
loop_
_entity_poly.entity_id
_entity_poly.type
_entity_poly.pdbx_seq_one_letter_code
_entity_poly.pdbx_strand_id
1 'polypeptide(L)'
;AGKKRLLEEYAANKRPETREQLILEYAPLVKAVAGRLSMYLGYNVDYEDLVSYGIFGLIDAIDKFDCLKEVKFETYASLRIRGAILDQIRKMDWIPRTIRQRQKKIDAVIKEVEQTTGRSATDEDIAAGLGISSEEYLDWQSQMKITGLISLNEYMDQGSDCLLYTSPSPRD
;
A
#
# COMPACT_ATOMS: atom_id res chain seq x y z
N ALA A 1 16.39 3.16 -21.46
CA ALA A 1 16.72 4.32 -22.28
C ALA A 1 15.47 4.91 -22.91
N GLY A 2 14.62 4.10 -23.56
CA GLY A 2 13.41 4.59 -24.18
C GLY A 2 12.42 5.21 -23.20
N LYS A 3 12.27 4.58 -22.04
CA LYS A 3 11.33 5.07 -21.03
C LYS A 3 11.73 6.43 -20.47
N LYS A 4 13.02 6.60 -20.19
CA LYS A 4 13.51 7.86 -19.68
C LYS A 4 13.32 8.98 -20.70
N ARG A 5 13.54 8.69 -21.95
CA ARG A 5 13.36 9.65 -23.03
C ARG A 5 11.91 10.07 -23.15
N LEU A 6 10.98 9.11 -23.03
CA LEU A 6 9.55 9.43 -23.05
C LEU A 6 9.13 10.32 -21.89
N LEU A 7 9.68 10.09 -20.71
CA LEU A 7 9.39 10.92 -19.54
C LEU A 7 9.87 12.36 -19.75
N GLU A 8 11.08 12.52 -20.28
CA GLU A 8 11.62 13.84 -20.57
C GLU A 8 10.80 14.54 -21.65
N GLU A 9 10.42 13.81 -22.69
CA GLU A 9 9.61 14.34 -23.75
C GLU A 9 8.24 14.81 -23.26
N TYR A 10 7.59 13.98 -22.42
CA TYR A 10 6.31 14.34 -21.86
C TYR A 10 6.42 15.55 -20.94
N ALA A 11 7.47 15.63 -20.14
CA ALA A 11 7.71 16.78 -19.26
C ALA A 11 7.81 18.08 -20.07
N ALA A 12 8.35 18.00 -21.28
CA ALA A 12 8.56 19.17 -22.13
C ALA A 12 7.29 19.60 -22.85
N ASN A 13 6.49 18.67 -23.36
CA ASN A 13 5.37 19.02 -24.24
C ASN A 13 3.98 18.57 -23.79
N LYS A 14 3.88 17.67 -22.82
CA LYS A 14 2.61 17.20 -22.27
C LYS A 14 1.64 16.65 -23.32
N ARG A 15 2.16 15.99 -24.35
CA ARG A 15 1.33 15.47 -25.41
C ARG A 15 0.56 14.22 -24.97
N PRO A 16 -0.75 14.14 -25.27
CA PRO A 16 -1.55 12.96 -24.88
C PRO A 16 -1.01 11.63 -25.43
N GLU A 17 -0.46 11.65 -26.65
CA GLU A 17 0.10 10.44 -27.26
C GLU A 17 1.28 9.91 -26.46
N THR A 18 2.15 10.81 -25.98
CA THR A 18 3.30 10.44 -25.17
C THR A 18 2.86 9.90 -23.83
N ARG A 19 1.82 10.50 -23.22
CA ARG A 19 1.28 10.02 -21.96
C ARG A 19 0.71 8.60 -22.10
N GLU A 20 -0.04 8.36 -23.16
CA GLU A 20 -0.60 7.04 -23.42
C GLU A 20 0.49 6.00 -23.59
N GLN A 21 1.56 6.34 -24.29
CA GLN A 21 2.70 5.46 -24.48
C GLN A 21 3.39 5.15 -23.16
N LEU A 22 3.53 6.15 -22.29
CA LEU A 22 4.10 5.94 -20.95
C LEU A 22 3.24 5.03 -20.11
N ILE A 23 1.92 5.17 -20.18
CA ILE A 23 1.00 4.31 -19.45
C ILE A 23 1.21 2.86 -19.88
N LEU A 24 1.31 2.60 -21.18
CA LEU A 24 1.54 1.25 -21.70
C LEU A 24 2.90 0.71 -21.26
N GLU A 25 3.93 1.54 -21.28
CA GLU A 25 5.28 1.13 -20.90
C GLU A 25 5.38 0.74 -19.43
N TYR A 26 4.63 1.43 -18.56
CA TYR A 26 4.70 1.20 -17.12
C TYR A 26 3.52 0.39 -16.57
N ALA A 27 2.62 -0.09 -17.43
CA ALA A 27 1.52 -0.95 -16.99
C ALA A 27 2.00 -2.18 -16.20
N PRO A 28 3.13 -2.84 -16.58
CA PRO A 28 3.63 -3.96 -15.79
C PRO A 28 3.95 -3.59 -14.35
N LEU A 29 4.38 -2.36 -14.10
CA LEU A 29 4.65 -1.89 -12.74
C LEU A 29 3.36 -1.84 -11.93
N VAL A 30 2.26 -1.39 -12.53
CA VAL A 30 0.95 -1.37 -11.87
C VAL A 30 0.54 -2.79 -11.49
N LYS A 31 0.70 -3.73 -12.41
CA LYS A 31 0.35 -5.12 -12.17
C LYS A 31 1.18 -5.73 -11.04
N ALA A 32 2.47 -5.39 -10.98
CA ALA A 32 3.33 -5.88 -9.91
C ALA A 32 2.90 -5.36 -8.54
N VAL A 33 2.58 -4.08 -8.44
CA VAL A 33 2.13 -3.48 -7.19
C VAL A 33 0.77 -4.07 -6.78
N ALA A 34 -0.16 -4.16 -7.72
CA ALA A 34 -1.48 -4.73 -7.45
C ALA A 34 -1.38 -6.19 -7.01
N GLY A 35 -0.49 -6.95 -7.65
CA GLY A 35 -0.27 -8.35 -7.29
C GLY A 35 0.23 -8.52 -5.86
N ARG A 36 1.16 -7.69 -5.44
CA ARG A 36 1.66 -7.74 -4.07
C ARG A 36 0.56 -7.39 -3.07
N LEU A 37 -0.23 -6.36 -3.36
CA LEU A 37 -1.30 -5.95 -2.47
C LEU A 37 -2.42 -7.00 -2.41
N SER A 38 -2.70 -7.68 -3.52
CA SER A 38 -3.76 -8.69 -3.53
C SER A 38 -3.45 -9.85 -2.57
N MET A 39 -2.16 -10.11 -2.31
CA MET A 39 -1.77 -11.15 -1.37
C MET A 39 -2.21 -10.82 0.06
N TYR A 40 -2.32 -9.55 0.39
CA TYR A 40 -2.77 -9.12 1.71
C TYR A 40 -4.28 -8.90 1.78
N LEU A 41 -4.89 -8.54 0.66
CA LEU A 41 -6.32 -8.21 0.64
C LEU A 41 -7.22 -9.44 0.51
N GLY A 42 -6.66 -10.54 0.04
CA GLY A 42 -7.41 -11.78 -0.07
C GLY A 42 -8.53 -11.73 -1.10
N TYR A 43 -9.62 -12.42 -0.81
CA TYR A 43 -10.70 -12.59 -1.77
C TYR A 43 -11.69 -11.42 -1.81
N ASN A 44 -11.53 -10.46 -0.91
CA ASN A 44 -12.51 -9.38 -0.78
C ASN A 44 -12.37 -8.29 -1.85
N VAL A 45 -11.24 -8.27 -2.54
CA VAL A 45 -11.01 -7.28 -3.59
C VAL A 45 -10.45 -7.99 -4.81
N ASP A 46 -11.04 -7.71 -5.96
CA ASP A 46 -10.64 -8.32 -7.21
C ASP A 46 -9.33 -7.71 -7.70
N TYR A 47 -8.40 -8.55 -8.14
CA TYR A 47 -7.11 -8.10 -8.67
C TYR A 47 -7.28 -7.09 -9.81
N GLU A 48 -8.22 -7.34 -10.72
CA GLU A 48 -8.44 -6.43 -11.84
C GLU A 48 -8.88 -5.05 -11.39
N ASP A 49 -9.66 -4.99 -10.32
CA ASP A 49 -10.04 -3.71 -9.73
C ASP A 49 -8.83 -3.00 -9.16
N LEU A 50 -7.93 -3.75 -8.50
CA LEU A 50 -6.70 -3.16 -7.96
C LEU A 50 -5.85 -2.57 -9.08
N VAL A 51 -5.75 -3.27 -10.21
CA VAL A 51 -5.00 -2.76 -11.36
C VAL A 51 -5.65 -1.47 -11.86
N SER A 52 -6.97 -1.44 -11.98
CA SER A 52 -7.68 -0.24 -12.41
C SER A 52 -7.40 0.96 -11.50
N TYR A 53 -7.46 0.74 -10.18
CA TYR A 53 -7.15 1.80 -9.22
C TYR A 53 -5.69 2.24 -9.36
N GLY A 54 -4.80 1.29 -9.57
CA GLY A 54 -3.38 1.58 -9.72
C GLY A 54 -3.04 2.39 -10.96
N ILE A 55 -3.80 2.19 -12.04
CA ILE A 55 -3.60 2.95 -13.27
C ILE A 55 -3.80 4.45 -13.02
N PHE A 56 -4.78 4.82 -12.20
CA PHE A 56 -4.98 6.23 -11.84
C PHE A 56 -3.77 6.78 -11.11
N GLY A 57 -3.15 5.97 -10.24
CA GLY A 57 -1.93 6.36 -9.55
C GLY A 57 -0.76 6.53 -10.52
N LEU A 58 -0.68 5.66 -11.51
CA LEU A 58 0.36 5.77 -12.55
C LEU A 58 0.20 7.04 -13.37
N ILE A 59 -1.02 7.35 -13.80
CA ILE A 59 -1.30 8.57 -14.56
C ILE A 59 -0.90 9.79 -13.74
N ASP A 60 -1.26 9.81 -12.47
CA ASP A 60 -0.89 10.89 -11.57
C ASP A 60 0.64 11.02 -11.45
N ALA A 61 1.33 9.91 -11.35
CA ALA A 61 2.79 9.91 -11.27
C ALA A 61 3.43 10.47 -12.55
N ILE A 62 2.90 10.07 -13.71
CA ILE A 62 3.40 10.56 -14.99
C ILE A 62 3.23 12.07 -15.09
N ASP A 63 2.09 12.58 -14.67
CA ASP A 63 1.78 14.00 -14.77
C ASP A 63 2.59 14.85 -13.78
N LYS A 64 2.89 14.30 -12.62
CA LYS A 64 3.54 15.06 -11.55
C LYS A 64 5.05 14.81 -11.40
N PHE A 65 5.58 13.82 -12.10
CA PHE A 65 6.99 13.50 -11.95
C PHE A 65 7.87 14.64 -12.42
N ASP A 66 8.87 14.97 -11.62
CA ASP A 66 9.86 15.99 -11.95
C ASP A 66 11.17 15.30 -12.29
N CYS A 67 11.55 15.34 -13.55
CA CYS A 67 12.78 14.71 -14.05
C CYS A 67 14.04 15.35 -13.48
N LEU A 68 13.91 16.54 -12.90
CA LEU A 68 15.06 17.25 -12.30
C LEU A 68 15.36 16.75 -10.89
N LYS A 69 14.45 15.99 -10.30
CA LYS A 69 14.67 15.41 -8.97
C LYS A 69 15.47 14.12 -9.10
N GLU A 70 16.20 13.77 -8.06
CA GLU A 70 17.06 12.59 -8.07
C GLU A 70 16.33 11.30 -7.65
N VAL A 71 15.04 11.26 -7.84
CA VAL A 71 14.24 10.09 -7.53
C VAL A 71 13.93 9.34 -8.81
N LYS A 72 14.13 8.03 -8.82
CA LYS A 72 13.78 7.23 -9.99
C LYS A 72 12.28 7.22 -10.19
N PHE A 73 11.86 7.32 -11.44
CA PHE A 73 10.43 7.32 -11.75
C PHE A 73 9.74 6.08 -11.20
N GLU A 74 10.34 4.90 -11.35
CA GLU A 74 9.75 3.66 -10.88
C GLU A 74 9.47 3.68 -9.38
N THR A 75 10.39 4.23 -8.59
CA THR A 75 10.21 4.36 -7.16
C THR A 75 9.06 5.30 -6.84
N TYR A 76 9.05 6.45 -7.47
CA TYR A 76 8.00 7.44 -7.28
C TYR A 76 6.64 6.89 -7.72
N ALA A 77 6.60 6.28 -8.90
CA ALA A 77 5.36 5.73 -9.44
C ALA A 77 4.81 4.59 -8.58
N SER A 78 5.68 3.71 -8.07
CA SER A 78 5.24 2.61 -7.21
C SER A 78 4.52 3.12 -5.97
N LEU A 79 5.03 4.19 -5.37
CA LEU A 79 4.39 4.80 -4.21
C LEU A 79 3.03 5.42 -4.57
N ARG A 80 2.96 6.09 -5.72
CA ARG A 80 1.71 6.71 -6.14
C ARG A 80 0.67 5.66 -6.54
N ILE A 81 1.10 4.58 -7.19
CA ILE A 81 0.22 3.47 -7.56
C ILE A 81 -0.35 2.81 -6.30
N ARG A 82 0.53 2.49 -5.36
CA ARG A 82 0.12 1.88 -4.09
C ARG A 82 -0.83 2.79 -3.33
N GLY A 83 -0.51 4.08 -3.28
CA GLY A 83 -1.36 5.05 -2.62
C GLY A 83 -2.75 5.14 -3.21
N ALA A 84 -2.85 5.12 -4.54
CA ALA A 84 -4.13 5.18 -5.24
C ALA A 84 -4.99 3.95 -4.94
N ILE A 85 -4.36 2.76 -4.92
CA ILE A 85 -5.07 1.53 -4.62
C ILE A 85 -5.60 1.54 -3.18
N LEU A 86 -4.74 1.87 -2.22
CA LEU A 86 -5.12 1.86 -0.81
C LEU A 86 -6.16 2.94 -0.51
N ASP A 87 -6.07 4.08 -1.18
CA ASP A 87 -7.04 5.16 -1.01
C ASP A 87 -8.44 4.73 -1.47
N GLN A 88 -8.52 4.00 -2.58
CA GLN A 88 -9.80 3.47 -3.04
C GLN A 88 -10.37 2.43 -2.09
N ILE A 89 -9.52 1.56 -1.56
CA ILE A 89 -9.94 0.54 -0.60
C ILE A 89 -10.50 1.21 0.64
N ARG A 90 -9.87 2.26 1.11
CA ARG A 90 -10.34 3.02 2.26
C ARG A 90 -11.70 3.66 1.99
N LYS A 91 -11.89 4.22 0.79
CA LYS A 91 -13.16 4.84 0.41
C LYS A 91 -14.31 3.84 0.32
N MET A 92 -14.00 2.59 -0.01
CA MET A 92 -14.99 1.53 -0.07
C MET A 92 -15.37 1.01 1.32
N ASP A 93 -14.79 1.60 2.36
CA ASP A 93 -15.01 1.17 3.74
C ASP A 93 -14.75 -0.32 3.90
N TRP A 94 -13.66 -0.78 3.26
CA TRP A 94 -13.29 -2.18 3.24
C TRP A 94 -12.88 -2.70 4.62
N ILE A 95 -12.48 -1.81 5.53
CA ILE A 95 -12.11 -2.19 6.89
C ILE A 95 -13.35 -2.05 7.78
N PRO A 96 -14.06 -3.15 8.03
CA PRO A 96 -15.26 -3.06 8.86
C PRO A 96 -14.90 -2.76 10.31
N ARG A 97 -15.88 -2.25 11.04
CA ARG A 97 -15.73 -1.98 12.46
C ARG A 97 -15.27 -3.21 13.23
N THR A 98 -15.65 -4.41 12.73
CA THR A 98 -15.26 -5.67 13.36
C THR A 98 -13.76 -5.85 13.45
N ILE A 99 -12.99 -5.39 12.45
CA ILE A 99 -11.54 -5.50 12.47
C ILE A 99 -10.94 -4.62 13.54
N ARG A 100 -11.48 -3.42 13.71
CA ARG A 100 -11.04 -2.51 14.79
C ARG A 100 -11.34 -3.09 16.16
N GLN A 101 -12.48 -3.75 16.31
CA GLN A 101 -12.83 -4.43 17.54
C GLN A 101 -11.91 -5.61 17.80
N ARG A 102 -11.55 -6.35 16.76
CA ARG A 102 -10.60 -7.45 16.88
C ARG A 102 -9.24 -6.96 17.35
N GLN A 103 -8.78 -5.82 16.82
CA GLN A 103 -7.52 -5.23 17.25
C GLN A 103 -7.54 -4.94 18.75
N LYS A 104 -8.62 -4.35 19.24
CA LYS A 104 -8.76 -4.05 20.67
C LYS A 104 -8.75 -5.30 21.51
N LYS A 105 -9.43 -6.36 21.07
CA LYS A 105 -9.46 -7.64 21.77
C LYS A 105 -8.09 -8.26 21.86
N ILE A 106 -7.32 -8.22 20.76
CA ILE A 106 -5.97 -8.74 20.72
C ILE A 106 -5.08 -7.97 21.69
N ASP A 107 -5.14 -6.65 21.66
CA ASP A 107 -4.33 -5.82 22.55
C ASP A 107 -4.65 -6.10 24.02
N ALA A 108 -5.91 -6.32 24.35
CA ALA A 108 -6.32 -6.64 25.71
C ALA A 108 -5.76 -8.01 26.15
N VAL A 109 -5.81 -9.01 25.28
CA VAL A 109 -5.27 -10.34 25.56
C VAL A 109 -3.76 -10.30 25.75
N ILE A 110 -3.06 -9.59 24.87
CA ILE A 110 -1.60 -9.45 24.98
C ILE A 110 -1.23 -8.86 26.32
N LYS A 111 -1.91 -7.79 26.70
CA LYS A 111 -1.64 -7.11 27.97
C LYS A 111 -1.89 -8.04 29.15
N GLU A 112 -2.98 -8.79 29.12
CA GLU A 112 -3.31 -9.72 30.19
C GLU A 112 -2.27 -10.84 30.31
N VAL A 113 -1.87 -11.45 29.20
CA VAL A 113 -0.89 -12.51 29.18
C VAL A 113 0.46 -12.00 29.70
N GLU A 114 0.89 -10.82 29.26
CA GLU A 114 2.16 -10.25 29.70
C GLU A 114 2.15 -9.94 31.19
N GLN A 115 1.04 -9.46 31.70
CA GLN A 115 0.92 -9.18 33.14
C GLN A 115 0.90 -10.46 33.96
N THR A 116 0.28 -11.51 33.46
CA THR A 116 0.15 -12.77 34.19
C THR A 116 1.42 -13.61 34.14
N THR A 117 2.07 -13.69 32.97
CA THR A 117 3.23 -14.55 32.78
C THR A 117 4.56 -13.83 32.92
N GLY A 118 4.59 -12.52 32.84
CA GLY A 118 5.81 -11.72 32.86
C GLY A 118 6.66 -11.86 31.60
N ARG A 119 6.13 -12.42 30.55
CA ARG A 119 6.83 -12.59 29.27
C ARG A 119 5.92 -12.20 28.12
N SER A 120 6.51 -12.04 26.93
CA SER A 120 5.77 -11.67 25.73
C SER A 120 4.77 -12.76 25.37
N ALA A 121 3.59 -12.33 24.91
CA ALA A 121 2.55 -13.26 24.47
C ALA A 121 2.92 -13.90 23.14
N THR A 122 2.75 -15.22 23.05
CA THR A 122 2.94 -15.93 21.79
C THR A 122 1.63 -15.92 21.01
N ASP A 123 1.69 -16.27 19.72
CA ASP A 123 0.48 -16.36 18.90
C ASP A 123 -0.51 -17.36 19.49
N GLU A 124 -0.01 -18.45 20.03
CA GLU A 124 -0.83 -19.47 20.67
C GLU A 124 -1.53 -18.95 21.90
N ASP A 125 -0.81 -18.19 22.72
CA ASP A 125 -1.39 -17.55 23.91
C ASP A 125 -2.51 -16.59 23.53
N ILE A 126 -2.30 -15.84 22.47
CA ILE A 126 -3.29 -14.85 22.01
C ILE A 126 -4.52 -15.55 21.46
N ALA A 127 -4.34 -16.58 20.63
CA ALA A 127 -5.47 -17.33 20.07
C ALA A 127 -6.28 -17.97 21.19
N ALA A 128 -5.61 -18.58 22.17
CA ALA A 128 -6.27 -19.19 23.30
C ALA A 128 -7.07 -18.17 24.12
N GLY A 129 -6.48 -17.00 24.37
CA GLY A 129 -7.15 -15.94 25.11
C GLY A 129 -8.35 -15.36 24.39
N LEU A 130 -8.32 -15.39 23.05
CA LEU A 130 -9.45 -14.93 22.23
C LEU A 130 -10.52 -16.01 22.03
N GLY A 131 -10.19 -17.27 22.36
CA GLY A 131 -11.12 -18.37 22.16
C GLY A 131 -11.28 -18.77 20.70
N ILE A 132 -10.25 -18.56 19.89
CA ILE A 132 -10.26 -18.89 18.47
C ILE A 132 -9.14 -19.84 18.13
N SER A 133 -9.20 -20.46 16.95
CA SER A 133 -8.15 -21.32 16.47
C SER A 133 -6.94 -20.53 16.00
N SER A 134 -5.79 -21.20 15.90
CA SER A 134 -4.59 -20.57 15.38
C SER A 134 -4.76 -20.10 13.94
N GLU A 135 -5.51 -20.88 13.15
CA GLU A 135 -5.78 -20.49 11.75
C GLU A 135 -6.63 -19.22 11.68
N GLU A 136 -7.64 -19.13 12.52
CA GLU A 136 -8.49 -17.96 12.57
C GLU A 136 -7.70 -16.73 13.03
N TYR A 137 -6.79 -16.91 13.99
CA TYR A 137 -5.94 -15.82 14.43
C TYR A 137 -5.00 -15.35 13.32
N LEU A 138 -4.46 -16.26 12.52
CA LEU A 138 -3.62 -15.88 11.37
C LEU A 138 -4.41 -15.04 10.37
N ASP A 139 -5.67 -15.40 10.15
CA ASP A 139 -6.55 -14.61 9.28
C ASP A 139 -6.76 -13.21 9.84
N TRP A 140 -6.97 -13.09 11.14
CA TRP A 140 -7.10 -11.78 11.79
C TRP A 140 -5.83 -10.95 11.61
N GLN A 141 -4.65 -11.57 11.74
CA GLN A 141 -3.38 -10.86 11.55
C GLN A 141 -3.23 -10.34 10.13
N SER A 142 -3.64 -11.11 9.14
CA SER A 142 -3.59 -10.68 7.74
C SER A 142 -4.44 -9.44 7.52
N GLN A 143 -5.64 -9.42 8.10
CA GLN A 143 -6.52 -8.26 7.99
C GLN A 143 -5.94 -7.03 8.66
N MET A 144 -5.23 -7.20 9.76
CA MET A 144 -4.60 -6.10 10.47
C MET A 144 -3.39 -5.53 9.74
N LYS A 145 -2.67 -6.34 8.99
CA LYS A 145 -1.57 -5.84 8.15
C LYS A 145 -2.07 -4.85 7.12
N ILE A 146 -3.23 -5.12 6.54
CA ILE A 146 -3.84 -4.22 5.57
C ILE A 146 -4.23 -2.91 6.24
N THR A 147 -4.79 -2.97 7.44
CA THR A 147 -5.12 -1.76 8.22
C THR A 147 -3.86 -0.94 8.45
N GLY A 148 -2.76 -1.59 8.79
CA GLY A 148 -1.48 -0.91 8.97
C GLY A 148 -0.97 -0.25 7.70
N LEU A 149 -1.13 -0.92 6.56
CA LEU A 149 -0.72 -0.34 5.28
C LEU A 149 -1.54 0.90 4.92
N ILE A 150 -2.84 0.85 5.16
CA ILE A 150 -3.71 1.99 4.88
C ILE A 150 -3.35 3.16 5.80
N SER A 151 -3.12 2.89 7.07
CA SER A 151 -2.73 3.93 8.02
C SER A 151 -1.39 4.56 7.64
N LEU A 152 -0.44 3.75 7.21
CA LEU A 152 0.86 4.25 6.76
C LEU A 152 0.70 5.15 5.54
N ASN A 153 -0.16 4.74 4.60
CA ASN A 153 -0.41 5.54 3.41
C ASN A 153 -1.02 6.90 3.76
N GLU A 154 -1.96 6.92 4.71
CA GLU A 154 -2.54 8.18 5.18
C GLU A 154 -1.48 9.08 5.80
N TYR A 155 -0.60 8.51 6.59
CA TYR A 155 0.49 9.26 7.21
C TYR A 155 1.40 9.87 6.14
N MET A 156 1.75 9.11 5.12
CA MET A 156 2.61 9.59 4.05
C MET A 156 1.94 10.69 3.23
N ASP A 157 0.64 10.58 2.99
CA ASP A 157 -0.11 11.62 2.27
C ASP A 157 -0.13 12.91 3.07
N GLN A 158 -0.32 12.82 4.38
CA GLN A 158 -0.30 13.98 5.27
C GLN A 158 1.10 14.59 5.37
N GLY A 159 2.11 13.75 5.30
CA GLY A 159 3.49 14.21 5.32
C GLY A 159 3.93 14.88 4.05
N SER A 160 3.08 14.85 3.08
CA SER A 160 3.19 15.56 1.83
C SER A 160 4.28 15.06 0.87
N ASP A 161 4.25 15.59 -0.31
CA ASP A 161 5.21 15.29 -1.36
C ASP A 161 6.64 15.58 -0.95
N CYS A 162 6.85 16.44 0.04
CA CYS A 162 8.17 16.71 0.54
C CYS A 162 8.91 15.48 1.03
N LEU A 163 8.22 14.58 1.68
CA LEU A 163 8.85 13.35 2.17
C LEU A 163 9.32 12.46 1.03
N LEU A 164 8.60 12.46 -0.08
CA LEU A 164 8.96 11.65 -1.23
C LEU A 164 10.23 12.15 -1.92
N TYR A 165 10.48 13.44 -1.85
CA TYR A 165 11.63 14.05 -2.54
C TYR A 165 12.82 14.30 -1.63
N THR A 166 12.59 14.50 -0.35
CA THR A 166 13.68 14.81 0.58
C THR A 166 14.20 13.59 1.31
N SER A 167 13.41 12.55 1.43
CA SER A 167 13.87 11.33 2.05
C SER A 167 14.93 10.70 1.16
N PRO A 168 16.11 10.44 1.68
CA PRO A 168 17.11 9.78 0.88
C PRO A 168 16.56 8.45 0.48
N SER A 169 16.65 8.21 -0.77
CA SER A 169 16.28 6.96 -1.26
C SER A 169 17.14 5.98 -0.58
N PRO A 170 16.59 5.10 -0.01
CA PRO A 170 17.27 4.12 0.64
C PRO A 170 18.20 3.46 -0.22
N ARG A 171 18.67 3.78 -0.28
CA ARG A 171 19.25 3.29 -0.81
C ARG A 171 19.17 2.29 -1.25
N ASP A 172 19.04 2.14 -1.61
CA ASP A 172 18.94 1.36 -2.16
C ASP A 172 19.12 1.00 -2.81
#